data_0657b8414a795289404c452090d73c71
#
_entry.id   0657b8414a795289404c452090d73c71
#
_cell.length_a   1.000
_cell.length_b   1.000
_cell.length_c   1.000
_cell.angle_alpha   90.00
_cell.angle_beta   90.00
_cell.angle_gamma   90.00
#
_symmetry.space_group_name_H-M   'P 1'
#
loop_
_entity.id
_entity.type
_entity.pdbx_description
1 polymer ?
#
loop_
_entity_poly.entity_id
_entity_poly.type
_entity_poly.pdbx_seq_one_letter_code
_entity_poly.pdbx_strand_id
1 'polypeptide(L)'
;MEYNVNCKKCNRLNHFLLSTKEKYPTYFCKPIPAFGEKNPGLLIVGLAPGMHGANNTGRPFTGDHAGILLYETLYKFGFSNKPVSISSNDDLILKNCRITNAVKCLPPENKPTLEEVRNCNSFLKAEIDNLPSNTIVIALGSIAHNALMIALDCQKNKYKFSHGGRHVLPNKLVLYNSYHCSRYNTQTRRLTVKMFEDIFLSIKNEMEN
;
A
#
# COMPACT_ATOMS: atom_id res chain seq x y z
N MET A 1 -14.26 4.84 -9.84
CA MET A 1 -15.25 4.40 -8.80
C MET A 1 -14.63 4.66 -7.43
N GLU A 2 -15.29 5.47 -6.59
CA GLU A 2 -14.80 5.79 -5.26
C GLU A 2 -14.78 4.59 -4.32
N TYR A 3 -13.92 4.66 -3.29
CA TYR A 3 -13.81 3.65 -2.24
C TYR A 3 -15.17 3.39 -1.57
N ASN A 4 -15.46 2.11 -1.31
CA ASN A 4 -16.69 1.69 -0.66
C ASN A 4 -16.40 0.67 0.45
N VAL A 5 -16.64 1.06 1.70
CA VAL A 5 -16.46 0.23 2.90
C VAL A 5 -17.38 -0.99 2.95
N ASN A 6 -18.47 -0.99 2.18
CA ASN A 6 -19.44 -2.08 2.08
C ASN A 6 -19.30 -2.88 0.78
N CYS A 7 -18.16 -2.77 0.09
CA CYS A 7 -17.91 -3.49 -1.16
C CYS A 7 -17.98 -5.02 -0.95
N LYS A 8 -18.73 -5.72 -1.81
CA LYS A 8 -18.91 -7.18 -1.81
C LYS A 8 -18.56 -7.82 -3.16
N LYS A 9 -17.75 -7.16 -4.01
CA LYS A 9 -17.43 -7.65 -5.36
C LYS A 9 -16.70 -9.00 -5.39
N CYS A 10 -15.99 -9.38 -4.31
CA CYS A 10 -15.20 -10.60 -4.23
C CYS A 10 -15.81 -11.54 -3.19
N ASN A 11 -16.56 -12.56 -3.62
CA ASN A 11 -17.27 -13.48 -2.73
C ASN A 11 -16.33 -14.16 -1.73
N ARG A 12 -15.17 -14.67 -2.18
CA ARG A 12 -14.18 -15.34 -1.31
C ARG A 12 -13.67 -14.39 -0.21
N LEU A 13 -13.32 -13.15 -0.56
CA LEU A 13 -12.84 -12.18 0.42
C LEU A 13 -13.95 -11.74 1.38
N ASN A 14 -15.18 -11.56 0.88
CA ASN A 14 -16.31 -11.19 1.72
C ASN A 14 -16.63 -12.29 2.75
N HIS A 15 -16.69 -13.56 2.34
CA HIS A 15 -16.88 -14.67 3.25
C HIS A 15 -15.75 -14.77 4.26
N PHE A 16 -14.51 -14.57 3.84
CA PHE A 16 -13.35 -14.60 4.75
C PHE A 16 -13.38 -13.45 5.76
N LEU A 17 -13.82 -12.27 5.36
CA LEU A 17 -14.01 -11.15 6.30
C LEU A 17 -15.11 -11.45 7.32
N LEU A 18 -16.25 -12.05 6.91
CA LEU A 18 -17.34 -12.42 7.80
C LEU A 18 -16.90 -13.48 8.82
N SER A 19 -16.29 -14.58 8.37
CA SER A 19 -15.79 -15.64 9.28
C SER A 19 -14.69 -15.12 10.21
N THR A 20 -13.85 -14.18 9.73
CA THR A 20 -12.85 -13.51 10.56
C THR A 20 -13.52 -12.63 11.63
N LYS A 21 -14.60 -11.93 11.28
CA LYS A 21 -15.36 -11.09 12.21
C LYS A 21 -16.04 -11.91 13.31
N GLU A 22 -16.56 -13.08 12.97
CA GLU A 22 -17.13 -14.02 13.96
C GLU A 22 -16.06 -14.49 14.96
N LYS A 23 -14.86 -14.81 14.46
CA LYS A 23 -13.73 -15.25 15.29
C LYS A 23 -13.11 -14.13 16.12
N TYR A 24 -13.09 -12.92 15.57
CA TYR A 24 -12.50 -11.71 16.18
C TYR A 24 -13.50 -10.55 16.16
N PRO A 25 -14.49 -10.54 17.09
CA PRO A 25 -15.59 -9.56 17.06
C PRO A 25 -15.17 -8.10 17.16
N THR A 26 -14.00 -7.81 17.73
CA THR A 26 -13.46 -6.44 17.86
C THR A 26 -12.74 -5.93 16.63
N TYR A 27 -12.36 -6.84 15.67
CA TYR A 27 -11.63 -6.45 14.47
C TYR A 27 -12.51 -5.66 13.51
N PHE A 28 -11.91 -4.77 12.74
CA PHE A 28 -12.59 -3.95 11.74
C PHE A 28 -13.29 -4.80 10.66
N CYS A 29 -12.59 -5.76 10.06
CA CYS A 29 -13.09 -6.77 9.10
C CYS A 29 -13.96 -6.19 7.98
N LYS A 30 -13.51 -5.11 7.37
CA LYS A 30 -14.13 -4.47 6.19
C LYS A 30 -13.04 -4.08 5.18
N PRO A 31 -13.39 -3.71 3.95
CA PRO A 31 -12.44 -3.07 3.05
C PRO A 31 -11.69 -1.92 3.74
N ILE A 32 -10.37 -1.89 3.64
CA ILE A 32 -9.53 -0.90 4.32
C ILE A 32 -9.43 0.36 3.45
N PRO A 33 -9.74 1.57 3.98
CA PRO A 33 -9.58 2.82 3.26
C PRO A 33 -8.10 3.16 3.07
N ALA A 34 -7.81 4.07 2.14
CA ALA A 34 -6.51 4.71 2.10
C ALA A 34 -6.34 5.65 3.31
N PHE A 35 -5.10 5.82 3.76
CA PHE A 35 -4.73 6.64 4.92
C PHE A 35 -3.74 7.73 4.51
N GLY A 36 -3.93 8.95 5.00
CA GLY A 36 -3.10 10.11 4.75
C GLY A 36 -3.76 11.18 3.89
N GLU A 37 -2.98 12.07 3.31
CA GLU A 37 -3.45 13.24 2.58
C GLU A 37 -4.20 12.90 1.29
N LYS A 38 -5.17 13.73 0.91
CA LYS A 38 -5.93 13.54 -0.34
C LYS A 38 -5.08 13.87 -1.57
N ASN A 39 -4.25 14.92 -1.47
CA ASN A 39 -3.36 15.39 -2.53
C ASN A 39 -1.89 15.17 -2.11
N PRO A 40 -1.40 13.92 -2.05
CA PRO A 40 -0.07 13.63 -1.56
C PRO A 40 0.99 13.87 -2.63
N GLY A 41 2.21 14.23 -2.21
CA GLY A 41 3.40 14.15 -3.06
C GLY A 41 3.93 12.72 -3.19
N LEU A 42 3.61 11.84 -2.21
CA LEU A 42 4.00 10.42 -2.22
C LEU A 42 2.79 9.53 -1.99
N LEU A 43 2.48 8.63 -2.94
CA LEU A 43 1.52 7.54 -2.78
C LEU A 43 2.25 6.21 -2.57
N ILE A 44 1.96 5.52 -1.48
CA ILE A 44 2.48 4.17 -1.18
C ILE A 44 1.40 3.14 -1.46
N VAL A 45 1.70 2.17 -2.31
CA VAL A 45 0.77 1.09 -2.67
C VAL A 45 1.29 -0.24 -2.14
N GLY A 46 0.59 -0.79 -1.15
CA GLY A 46 0.83 -2.13 -0.61
C GLY A 46 0.06 -3.22 -1.34
N LEU A 47 0.18 -4.44 -0.83
CA LEU A 47 -0.51 -5.62 -1.37
C LEU A 47 -1.99 -5.66 -0.95
N ALA A 48 -2.22 -5.92 0.32
CA ALA A 48 -3.54 -6.13 0.94
C ALA A 48 -3.41 -6.04 2.48
N PRO A 49 -4.53 -5.91 3.22
CA PRO A 49 -4.55 -5.93 4.68
C PRO A 49 -4.03 -7.26 5.25
N GLY A 50 -3.20 -7.18 6.31
CA GLY A 50 -2.84 -8.33 7.14
C GLY A 50 -3.90 -8.64 8.19
N MET A 51 -4.02 -9.92 8.60
CA MET A 51 -5.05 -10.43 9.51
C MET A 51 -5.12 -9.65 10.83
N HIS A 52 -3.99 -9.58 11.56
CA HIS A 52 -3.90 -8.97 12.89
C HIS A 52 -3.43 -7.51 12.85
N GLY A 53 -3.10 -7.01 11.65
CA GLY A 53 -2.70 -5.63 11.40
C GLY A 53 -3.85 -4.78 10.87
N ALA A 54 -3.79 -4.41 9.60
CA ALA A 54 -4.78 -3.51 8.98
C ALA A 54 -6.21 -4.03 9.06
N ASN A 55 -6.45 -5.36 8.96
CA ASN A 55 -7.79 -5.92 9.10
C ASN A 55 -8.34 -5.82 10.52
N ASN A 56 -7.48 -5.79 11.55
CA ASN A 56 -7.86 -5.51 12.92
C ASN A 56 -8.15 -4.02 13.13
N THR A 57 -7.22 -3.17 12.72
CA THR A 57 -7.21 -1.74 13.08
C THR A 57 -8.04 -0.83 12.15
N GLY A 58 -8.31 -1.27 10.92
CA GLY A 58 -8.97 -0.43 9.90
C GLY A 58 -8.04 0.55 9.20
N ARG A 59 -6.71 0.54 9.48
CA ARG A 59 -5.71 1.43 8.86
C ARG A 59 -4.57 0.62 8.22
N PRO A 60 -4.15 0.96 6.97
CA PRO A 60 -3.07 0.24 6.28
C PRO A 60 -1.78 0.16 7.12
N PHE A 61 -1.10 -0.99 7.08
CA PHE A 61 0.18 -1.24 7.74
C PHE A 61 0.20 -0.97 9.25
N THR A 62 -0.95 -0.89 9.91
CA THR A 62 -1.05 -0.59 11.34
C THR A 62 -1.21 -1.87 12.14
N GLY A 63 -0.32 -2.07 13.13
CA GLY A 63 -0.36 -3.25 14.00
C GLY A 63 0.21 -4.53 13.37
N ASP A 64 0.90 -4.45 12.23
CA ASP A 64 1.58 -5.58 11.60
C ASP A 64 3.09 -5.36 11.45
N HIS A 65 3.83 -6.44 11.20
CA HIS A 65 5.29 -6.38 11.09
C HIS A 65 5.77 -5.48 9.94
N ALA A 66 5.04 -5.44 8.84
CA ALA A 66 5.41 -4.62 7.69
C ALA A 66 5.33 -3.12 8.01
N GLY A 67 4.42 -2.74 8.91
CA GLY A 67 4.25 -1.38 9.38
C GLY A 67 5.44 -0.85 10.18
N ILE A 68 6.19 -1.71 10.88
CA ILE A 68 7.34 -1.30 11.68
C ILE A 68 8.36 -0.58 10.77
N LEU A 69 8.92 -1.28 9.80
CA LEU A 69 9.90 -0.71 8.87
C LEU A 69 9.33 0.47 8.08
N LEU A 70 8.05 0.37 7.64
CA LEU A 70 7.44 1.43 6.85
C LEU A 70 7.31 2.72 7.64
N TYR A 71 6.69 2.71 8.82
CA TYR A 71 6.45 3.93 9.59
C TYR A 71 7.72 4.51 10.20
N GLU A 72 8.71 3.70 10.61
CA GLU A 72 10.03 4.17 11.01
C GLU A 72 10.71 4.93 9.86
N THR A 73 10.65 4.39 8.64
CA THR A 73 11.21 5.04 7.44
C THR A 73 10.45 6.33 7.11
N LEU A 74 9.10 6.31 7.13
CA LEU A 74 8.31 7.51 6.89
C LEU A 74 8.63 8.63 7.88
N TYR A 75 8.80 8.31 9.15
CA TYR A 75 9.20 9.27 10.16
C TYR A 75 10.60 9.84 9.90
N LYS A 76 11.56 8.98 9.61
CA LYS A 76 12.95 9.36 9.29
C LYS A 76 13.03 10.34 8.12
N PHE A 77 12.21 10.16 7.09
CA PHE A 77 12.18 11.00 5.89
C PHE A 77 11.15 12.14 5.95
N GLY A 78 10.51 12.37 7.10
CA GLY A 78 9.59 13.49 7.32
C GLY A 78 8.18 13.33 6.75
N PHE A 79 7.79 12.10 6.36
CA PHE A 79 6.46 11.77 5.85
C PHE A 79 5.44 11.39 6.94
N SER A 80 5.86 11.29 8.19
CA SER A 80 4.96 11.09 9.34
C SER A 80 5.43 11.85 10.58
N ASN A 81 4.52 12.10 11.50
CA ASN A 81 4.81 12.76 12.77
C ASN A 81 5.30 11.79 13.86
N LYS A 82 5.16 10.47 13.64
CA LYS A 82 5.54 9.41 14.59
C LYS A 82 6.16 8.22 13.85
N PRO A 83 7.11 7.49 14.47
CA PRO A 83 7.75 6.32 13.86
C PRO A 83 6.94 5.02 13.98
N VAL A 84 5.80 5.05 14.70
CA VAL A 84 5.03 3.85 15.02
C VAL A 84 3.55 4.09 14.76
N SER A 85 2.86 3.05 14.25
CA SER A 85 1.42 3.02 14.04
C SER A 85 0.82 1.83 14.79
N ILE A 86 0.07 2.11 15.85
CA ILE A 86 -0.46 1.09 16.77
C ILE A 86 -1.96 0.85 16.54
N SER A 87 -2.72 1.92 16.35
CA SER A 87 -4.18 1.87 16.17
C SER A 87 -4.66 2.96 15.20
N SER A 88 -5.93 2.92 14.81
CA SER A 88 -6.52 4.00 13.99
C SER A 88 -6.66 5.34 14.74
N ASN A 89 -6.52 5.35 16.07
CA ASN A 89 -6.75 6.52 16.94
C ASN A 89 -5.48 6.91 17.72
N ASP A 90 -4.28 6.71 17.17
CA ASP A 90 -3.00 6.95 17.84
C ASP A 90 -2.35 8.31 17.49
N ASP A 91 -3.12 9.27 16.97
CA ASP A 91 -2.66 10.59 16.53
C ASP A 91 -1.53 10.57 15.49
N LEU A 92 -1.33 9.45 14.79
CA LEU A 92 -0.41 9.37 13.66
C LEU A 92 -0.97 10.18 12.49
N ILE A 93 -0.16 11.10 11.99
CA ILE A 93 -0.47 11.94 10.82
C ILE A 93 0.60 11.70 9.76
N LEU A 94 0.18 11.43 8.55
CA LEU A 94 1.06 11.44 7.38
C LEU A 94 1.16 12.86 6.80
N LYS A 95 2.37 13.25 6.39
CA LYS A 95 2.68 14.57 5.81
C LYS A 95 3.08 14.38 4.34
N ASN A 96 2.36 15.04 3.45
CA ASN A 96 2.59 14.93 2.00
C ASN A 96 2.65 13.47 1.49
N CYS A 97 1.94 12.56 2.19
CA CYS A 97 2.01 11.13 1.97
C CYS A 97 0.63 10.48 2.12
N ARG A 98 0.38 9.44 1.34
CA ARG A 98 -0.82 8.61 1.39
C ARG A 98 -0.45 7.15 1.22
N ILE A 99 -1.09 6.27 1.97
CA ILE A 99 -0.90 4.81 1.91
C ILE A 99 -2.20 4.16 1.47
N THR A 100 -2.11 3.24 0.53
CA THR A 100 -3.23 2.41 0.08
C THR A 100 -2.76 0.98 -0.21
N ASN A 101 -3.71 0.09 -0.54
CA ASN A 101 -3.42 -1.28 -0.97
C ASN A 101 -4.05 -1.57 -2.32
N ALA A 102 -3.41 -2.43 -3.10
CA ALA A 102 -3.92 -2.96 -4.37
C ALA A 102 -5.25 -3.70 -4.19
N VAL A 103 -5.37 -4.46 -3.08
CA VAL A 103 -6.61 -5.11 -2.64
C VAL A 103 -7.02 -4.57 -1.28
N LYS A 104 -8.26 -4.08 -1.17
CA LYS A 104 -8.75 -3.41 0.05
C LYS A 104 -9.19 -4.39 1.15
N CYS A 105 -9.44 -5.64 0.84
CA CYS A 105 -9.93 -6.66 1.76
C CYS A 105 -8.82 -7.64 2.14
N LEU A 106 -8.90 -8.21 3.35
CA LEU A 106 -8.02 -9.28 3.82
C LEU A 106 -8.18 -10.53 2.94
N PRO A 107 -7.12 -11.00 2.24
CA PRO A 107 -7.18 -12.29 1.55
C PRO A 107 -6.68 -13.43 2.45
N PRO A 108 -7.22 -14.66 2.32
CA PRO A 108 -6.63 -15.83 2.96
C PRO A 108 -5.14 -15.95 2.67
N GLU A 109 -4.33 -16.28 3.69
CA GLU A 109 -2.87 -16.44 3.61
C GLU A 109 -2.12 -15.22 3.04
N ASN A 110 -2.71 -14.03 3.07
CA ASN A 110 -2.20 -12.81 2.42
C ASN A 110 -1.99 -12.97 0.90
N LYS A 111 -2.74 -13.86 0.25
CA LYS A 111 -2.63 -14.17 -1.18
C LYS A 111 -3.94 -13.85 -1.91
N PRO A 112 -4.10 -12.62 -2.44
CA PRO A 112 -5.23 -12.31 -3.31
C PRO A 112 -5.07 -13.04 -4.66
N THR A 113 -6.19 -13.42 -5.26
CA THR A 113 -6.20 -13.94 -6.64
C THR A 113 -6.06 -12.79 -7.63
N LEU A 114 -5.70 -13.12 -8.88
CA LEU A 114 -5.64 -12.12 -9.96
C LEU A 114 -7.01 -11.47 -10.24
N GLU A 115 -8.08 -12.25 -10.12
CA GLU A 115 -9.45 -11.76 -10.25
C GLU A 115 -9.78 -10.72 -9.17
N GLU A 116 -9.42 -10.99 -7.92
CA GLU A 116 -9.65 -10.06 -6.80
C GLU A 116 -8.84 -8.76 -6.96
N VAL A 117 -7.60 -8.86 -7.45
CA VAL A 117 -6.81 -7.69 -7.82
C VAL A 117 -7.52 -6.88 -8.91
N ARG A 118 -8.03 -7.53 -9.96
CA ARG A 118 -8.78 -6.85 -11.05
C ARG A 118 -10.09 -6.23 -10.55
N ASN A 119 -10.87 -6.96 -9.75
CA ASN A 119 -12.14 -6.45 -9.18
C ASN A 119 -11.92 -5.22 -8.28
N CYS A 120 -10.82 -5.21 -7.52
CA CYS A 120 -10.46 -4.10 -6.63
C CYS A 120 -9.79 -2.93 -7.36
N ASN A 121 -9.27 -3.16 -8.57
CA ASN A 121 -8.44 -2.21 -9.31
C ASN A 121 -9.16 -0.90 -9.66
N SER A 122 -10.49 -0.94 -9.82
CA SER A 122 -11.29 0.27 -10.04
C SER A 122 -11.15 1.32 -8.92
N PHE A 123 -10.93 0.87 -7.68
CA PHE A 123 -10.68 1.77 -6.56
C PHE A 123 -9.26 2.36 -6.63
N LEU A 124 -8.25 1.53 -6.92
CA LEU A 124 -6.88 1.98 -7.10
C LEU A 124 -6.75 2.97 -8.27
N LYS A 125 -7.42 2.67 -9.39
CA LYS A 125 -7.47 3.57 -10.54
C LYS A 125 -8.06 4.93 -10.17
N ALA A 126 -9.19 4.95 -9.47
CA ALA A 126 -9.80 6.21 -9.03
C ALA A 126 -8.90 7.01 -8.07
N GLU A 127 -8.15 6.34 -7.20
CA GLU A 127 -7.16 7.00 -6.34
C GLU A 127 -6.04 7.63 -7.17
N ILE A 128 -5.54 6.93 -8.20
CA ILE A 128 -4.45 7.41 -9.07
C ILE A 128 -4.93 8.55 -9.99
N ASP A 129 -6.14 8.44 -10.57
CA ASP A 129 -6.70 9.46 -11.46
C ASP A 129 -6.91 10.82 -10.76
N ASN A 130 -7.00 10.81 -9.42
CA ASN A 130 -7.15 12.02 -8.60
C ASN A 130 -5.84 12.53 -7.99
N LEU A 131 -4.68 11.94 -8.34
CA LEU A 131 -3.39 12.41 -7.82
C LEU A 131 -2.94 13.70 -8.51
N PRO A 132 -2.24 14.59 -7.79
CA PRO A 132 -1.47 15.67 -8.41
C PRO A 132 -0.47 15.14 -9.44
N SER A 133 -0.22 15.91 -10.50
CA SER A 133 0.66 15.49 -11.61
C SER A 133 2.11 15.18 -11.21
N ASN A 134 2.56 15.71 -10.08
CA ASN A 134 3.93 15.52 -9.58
C ASN A 134 4.02 14.47 -8.47
N THR A 135 2.95 13.69 -8.25
CA THR A 135 2.96 12.65 -7.22
C THR A 135 3.92 11.53 -7.62
N ILE A 136 4.81 11.17 -6.70
CA ILE A 136 5.63 9.97 -6.80
C ILE A 136 4.84 8.79 -6.22
N VAL A 137 4.88 7.65 -6.91
CA VAL A 137 4.22 6.43 -6.47
C VAL A 137 5.28 5.40 -6.10
N ILE A 138 5.16 4.72 -4.95
CA ILE A 138 6.00 3.57 -4.63
C ILE A 138 5.15 2.30 -4.53
N ALA A 139 5.53 1.26 -5.28
CA ALA A 139 4.94 -0.07 -5.21
C ALA A 139 5.72 -0.96 -4.25
N LEU A 140 5.06 -1.44 -3.20
CA LEU A 140 5.64 -2.40 -2.26
C LEU A 140 5.34 -3.84 -2.70
N GLY A 141 6.22 -4.39 -3.52
CA GLY A 141 6.15 -5.74 -4.07
C GLY A 141 5.56 -5.82 -5.49
N SER A 142 5.80 -6.95 -6.14
CA SER A 142 5.41 -7.16 -7.53
C SER A 142 3.89 -7.17 -7.76
N ILE A 143 3.08 -7.56 -6.77
CA ILE A 143 1.61 -7.55 -6.91
C ILE A 143 1.09 -6.11 -6.90
N ALA A 144 1.61 -5.24 -6.01
CA ALA A 144 1.28 -3.82 -6.00
C ALA A 144 1.69 -3.13 -7.32
N HIS A 145 2.92 -3.41 -7.79
CA HIS A 145 3.38 -2.95 -9.10
C HIS A 145 2.45 -3.39 -10.25
N ASN A 146 2.11 -4.69 -10.29
CA ASN A 146 1.22 -5.20 -11.33
C ASN A 146 -0.19 -4.59 -11.27
N ALA A 147 -0.70 -4.32 -10.07
CA ALA A 147 -1.98 -3.64 -9.90
C ALA A 147 -1.94 -2.19 -10.42
N LEU A 148 -0.81 -1.49 -10.23
CA LEU A 148 -0.59 -0.17 -10.81
C LEU A 148 -0.54 -0.23 -12.34
N MET A 149 0.14 -1.22 -12.93
CA MET A 149 0.16 -1.41 -14.38
C MET A 149 -1.24 -1.65 -14.96
N ILE A 150 -2.09 -2.42 -14.26
CA ILE A 150 -3.50 -2.62 -14.65
C ILE A 150 -4.29 -1.29 -14.53
N ALA A 151 -4.14 -0.56 -13.41
CA ALA A 151 -4.87 0.69 -13.16
C ALA A 151 -4.56 1.77 -14.21
N LEU A 152 -3.32 1.78 -14.71
CA LEU A 152 -2.81 2.77 -15.67
C LEU A 152 -2.83 2.28 -17.12
N ASP A 153 -3.38 1.08 -17.36
CA ASP A 153 -3.38 0.43 -18.68
C ASP A 153 -1.97 0.37 -19.33
N CYS A 154 -0.96 0.09 -18.49
CA CYS A 154 0.43 0.03 -18.90
C CYS A 154 0.87 -1.40 -19.23
N GLN A 155 1.68 -1.55 -20.28
CA GLN A 155 2.27 -2.85 -20.65
C GLN A 155 3.34 -3.25 -19.63
N LYS A 156 3.14 -4.40 -18.95
CA LYS A 156 4.03 -4.91 -17.89
C LYS A 156 5.47 -5.18 -18.37
N ASN A 157 5.65 -5.58 -19.61
CA ASN A 157 6.96 -5.85 -20.21
C ASN A 157 7.80 -4.57 -20.40
N LYS A 158 7.14 -3.41 -20.56
CA LYS A 158 7.79 -2.10 -20.67
C LYS A 158 8.26 -1.57 -19.31
N TYR A 159 7.54 -1.87 -18.25
CA TYR A 159 7.82 -1.39 -16.89
C TYR A 159 8.07 -2.60 -15.98
N LYS A 160 9.27 -3.17 -16.04
CA LYS A 160 9.60 -4.38 -15.26
C LYS A 160 9.79 -4.06 -13.78
N PHE A 161 9.23 -4.90 -12.93
CA PHE A 161 9.46 -4.79 -11.49
C PHE A 161 10.90 -5.19 -11.15
N SER A 162 11.62 -4.32 -10.47
CA SER A 162 12.88 -4.61 -9.78
C SER A 162 12.96 -3.75 -8.52
N HIS A 163 13.60 -4.25 -7.46
CA HIS A 163 13.84 -3.43 -6.27
C HIS A 163 14.73 -2.22 -6.64
N GLY A 164 14.36 -1.02 -6.20
CA GLY A 164 15.01 0.23 -6.59
C GLY A 164 14.71 0.71 -8.01
N GLY A 165 13.93 -0.06 -8.79
CA GLY A 165 13.54 0.35 -10.15
C GLY A 165 12.71 1.63 -10.15
N ARG A 166 13.07 2.57 -11.03
CA ARG A 166 12.38 3.84 -11.26
C ARG A 166 11.85 3.89 -12.69
N HIS A 167 10.60 4.30 -12.85
CA HIS A 167 9.94 4.43 -14.16
C HIS A 167 9.17 5.74 -14.25
N VAL A 168 9.28 6.44 -15.36
CA VAL A 168 8.38 7.54 -15.72
C VAL A 168 7.22 6.97 -16.51
N LEU A 169 6.00 7.13 -16.00
CA LEU A 169 4.78 6.59 -16.58
C LEU A 169 4.16 7.55 -17.61
N PRO A 170 3.26 7.08 -18.50
CA PRO A 170 2.67 7.92 -19.55
C PRO A 170 1.94 9.16 -19.03
N ASN A 171 1.34 9.06 -17.82
CA ASN A 171 0.65 10.16 -17.14
C ASN A 171 1.60 11.08 -16.34
N LYS A 172 2.90 10.99 -16.61
CA LYS A 172 4.00 11.72 -15.94
C LYS A 172 4.23 11.40 -14.46
N LEU A 173 3.49 10.46 -13.87
CA LEU A 173 3.80 9.97 -12.54
C LEU A 173 5.13 9.22 -12.56
N VAL A 174 5.90 9.37 -11.50
CA VAL A 174 7.13 8.60 -11.28
C VAL A 174 6.83 7.41 -10.37
N LEU A 175 7.13 6.21 -10.85
CA LEU A 175 6.96 4.97 -10.10
C LEU A 175 8.29 4.45 -9.60
N TYR A 176 8.41 4.30 -8.29
CA TYR A 176 9.46 3.52 -7.64
C TYR A 176 8.97 2.15 -7.23
N ASN A 177 9.86 1.16 -7.21
CA ASN A 177 9.56 -0.19 -6.80
C ASN A 177 10.42 -0.60 -5.61
N SER A 178 9.82 -1.25 -4.61
CA SER A 178 10.52 -1.89 -3.51
C SER A 178 10.07 -3.33 -3.35
N TYR A 179 10.95 -4.22 -2.88
CA TYR A 179 10.48 -5.44 -2.25
C TYR A 179 9.53 -5.08 -1.12
N HIS A 180 8.52 -5.93 -0.87
CA HIS A 180 7.57 -5.70 0.21
C HIS A 180 8.27 -5.79 1.57
N CYS A 181 7.97 -4.87 2.50
CA CYS A 181 8.53 -4.81 3.85
C CYS A 181 7.95 -5.88 4.81
N SER A 182 7.55 -7.04 4.29
CA SER A 182 7.04 -8.17 5.05
C SER A 182 8.10 -8.79 5.97
N ARG A 183 7.63 -9.46 7.04
CA ARG A 183 8.51 -10.21 7.94
C ARG A 183 9.42 -11.18 7.18
N TYR A 184 8.88 -11.90 6.19
CA TYR A 184 9.67 -12.82 5.38
C TYR A 184 10.86 -12.13 4.70
N ASN A 185 10.62 -11.04 3.98
CA ASN A 185 11.69 -10.34 3.25
C ASN A 185 12.72 -9.70 4.17
N THR A 186 12.30 -9.18 5.34
CA THR A 186 13.22 -8.56 6.31
C THR A 186 14.05 -9.61 7.05
N GLN A 187 13.44 -10.72 7.50
CA GLN A 187 14.16 -11.79 8.19
C GLN A 187 15.10 -12.57 7.28
N THR A 188 14.75 -12.78 6.02
CA THR A 188 15.62 -13.42 5.02
C THR A 188 16.68 -12.47 4.43
N ARG A 189 16.71 -11.21 4.88
CA ARG A 189 17.58 -10.15 4.36
C ARG A 189 17.40 -9.88 2.84
N ARG A 190 16.30 -10.34 2.25
CA ARG A 190 15.93 -9.96 0.88
C ARG A 190 15.65 -8.45 0.78
N LEU A 191 15.15 -7.86 1.85
CA LEU A 191 15.02 -6.43 2.06
C LEU A 191 15.69 -6.05 3.38
N THR A 192 16.72 -5.23 3.32
CA THR A 192 17.34 -4.61 4.52
C THR A 192 16.76 -3.22 4.76
N VAL A 193 16.92 -2.71 5.99
CA VAL A 193 16.55 -1.33 6.34
C VAL A 193 17.21 -0.34 5.37
N LYS A 194 18.54 -0.48 5.16
CA LYS A 194 19.29 0.40 4.26
C LYS A 194 18.74 0.37 2.84
N MET A 195 18.48 -0.80 2.26
CA MET A 195 17.90 -0.92 0.93
C MET A 195 16.56 -0.20 0.79
N PHE A 196 15.73 -0.26 1.85
CA PHE A 196 14.44 0.42 1.87
C PHE A 196 14.58 1.93 1.98
N GLU A 197 15.45 2.40 2.88
CA GLU A 197 15.78 3.81 3.08
C GLU A 197 16.41 4.46 1.85
N ASP A 198 17.28 3.76 1.11
CA ASP A 198 17.92 4.27 -0.12
C ASP A 198 16.87 4.65 -1.19
N ILE A 199 15.73 3.92 -1.26
CA ILE A 199 14.62 4.29 -2.15
C ILE A 199 13.95 5.59 -1.66
N PHE A 200 13.69 5.72 -0.35
CA PHE A 200 13.08 6.94 0.20
C PHE A 200 14.00 8.15 0.10
N LEU A 201 15.31 7.96 0.20
CA LEU A 201 16.29 9.01 -0.08
C LEU A 201 16.20 9.47 -1.55
N SER A 202 16.12 8.53 -2.49
CA SER A 202 15.96 8.85 -3.91
C SER A 202 14.64 9.59 -4.19
N ILE A 203 13.55 9.17 -3.54
CA ILE A 203 12.24 9.85 -3.62
C ILE A 203 12.34 11.27 -3.08
N LYS A 204 12.96 11.48 -1.91
CA LYS A 204 13.12 12.82 -1.33
C LYS A 204 13.89 13.75 -2.25
N ASN A 205 15.03 13.29 -2.77
CA ASN A 205 15.85 14.09 -3.71
C ASN A 205 15.07 14.46 -4.98
N GLU A 206 14.20 13.55 -5.48
CA GLU A 206 13.37 13.82 -6.67
C GLU A 206 12.21 14.78 -6.38
N MET A 207 11.70 14.83 -5.16
CA MET A 207 10.65 15.77 -4.74
C MET A 207 11.18 17.20 -4.51
N GLU A 208 12.50 17.34 -4.27
CA GLU A 208 13.15 18.61 -3.99
C GLU A 208 13.70 19.29 -5.27
N ASN A 209 13.76 18.55 -6.41
CA ASN A 209 14.17 19.06 -7.73
C ASN A 209 12.96 19.41 -8.60
#